data_5f69fe13bc6e5ecac4ad935b2f0b07ae
#
_entry.id   5f69fe13bc6e5ecac4ad935b2f0b07ae
#
_cell.length_a   1.000
_cell.length_b   1.000
_cell.length_c   1.000
_cell.angle_alpha   90.00
_cell.angle_beta   90.00
_cell.angle_gamma   90.00
#
_symmetry.space_group_name_H-M   'P 1'
#
loop_
_entity.id
_entity.type
_entity.pdbx_description
1 polymer ?
#
loop_
_entity_poly.entity_id
_entity_poly.type
_entity_poly.pdbx_seq_one_letter_code
_entity_poly.pdbx_strand_id
1 'polypeptide(L)'
;MRTMHAVRALDRHDLIGLAARHSGPPGLDELGDLPVTHLPLPRAALYEAWHLWRRPTFARRIGAVDVVHATGGVMPPARSGTLVATMNDLVFLDHPEHLNRRGVRLMTRGFEIARDEAAVVVVPSEATAEACRRHGIDDARLRVVPLGADAPPIDDAARMAVRRRFAVPERFALFVGTIEPRKNLGRLLEAHAAATPDLPLLVVGPDGWGDTGLVPAPGVRRLGRVGAAELSTLYDLATALVYPSLLEGFGLPVLEAMAHGTAALTSATTSTAEVAGDTGLLVDPLDVAAIGDALVSVRDDPERWARLGEAARVRAASFSWAATGRRIADVYDEVAA
;
A
#
# COMPACT_ATOMS: atom_id res chain seq x y z
N MET A 1 -2.29 7.37 -7.28
CA MET A 1 -2.49 7.49 -8.75
C MET A 1 -3.65 6.61 -9.22
N ARG A 2 -3.65 5.29 -9.04
CA ARG A 2 -4.74 4.40 -9.50
C ARG A 2 -6.13 4.78 -9.02
N THR A 3 -6.27 5.25 -7.77
CA THR A 3 -7.53 5.79 -7.23
C THR A 3 -8.06 6.96 -8.09
N MET A 4 -7.19 7.89 -8.46
CA MET A 4 -7.59 9.05 -9.27
C MET A 4 -8.02 8.65 -10.69
N HIS A 5 -7.31 7.68 -11.31
CA HIS A 5 -7.73 7.11 -12.59
C HIS A 5 -9.10 6.45 -12.49
N ALA A 6 -9.34 5.70 -11.40
CA ALA A 6 -10.61 5.03 -11.19
C ALA A 6 -11.76 6.02 -10.99
N VAL A 7 -11.55 7.12 -10.26
CA VAL A 7 -12.54 8.20 -10.12
C VAL A 7 -12.81 8.86 -11.46
N ARG A 8 -11.76 9.20 -12.22
CA ARG A 8 -11.88 9.84 -13.53
C ARG A 8 -12.63 8.99 -14.54
N ALA A 9 -12.41 7.68 -14.53
CA ALA A 9 -13.09 6.74 -15.42
C ALA A 9 -14.63 6.70 -15.23
N LEU A 10 -15.14 7.27 -14.13
CA LEU A 10 -16.58 7.39 -13.89
C LEU A 10 -17.23 8.57 -14.60
N ASP A 11 -16.44 9.56 -15.06
CA ASP A 11 -16.90 10.79 -15.74
C ASP A 11 -17.97 11.55 -14.95
N ARG A 12 -17.89 11.52 -13.60
CA ARG A 12 -18.83 12.19 -12.68
C ARG A 12 -18.33 13.54 -12.20
N HIS A 13 -17.01 13.76 -12.21
CA HIS A 13 -16.33 14.92 -11.63
C HIS A 13 -15.22 15.40 -12.54
N ASP A 14 -15.06 16.71 -12.62
CA ASP A 14 -13.92 17.34 -13.25
C ASP A 14 -12.73 17.33 -12.29
N LEU A 15 -11.67 16.58 -12.63
CA LEU A 15 -10.50 16.41 -11.79
C LEU A 15 -9.33 17.24 -12.27
N ILE A 16 -8.71 17.99 -11.35
CA ILE A 16 -7.48 18.76 -11.59
C ILE A 16 -6.42 18.33 -10.56
N GLY A 17 -5.31 17.82 -11.04
CA GLY A 17 -4.15 17.52 -10.21
C GLY A 17 -3.40 18.80 -9.80
N LEU A 18 -2.98 18.87 -8.53
CA LEU A 18 -2.07 19.92 -8.05
C LEU A 18 -0.70 19.32 -7.75
N ALA A 19 0.34 19.92 -8.33
CA ALA A 19 1.72 19.50 -8.09
C ALA A 19 2.60 20.67 -7.68
N ALA A 20 3.67 20.39 -6.95
CA ALA A 20 4.73 21.35 -6.71
C ALA A 20 5.48 21.66 -8.01
N ARG A 21 6.28 22.70 -8.01
CA ARG A 21 7.18 23.01 -9.12
C ARG A 21 8.24 21.90 -9.26
N HIS A 22 8.36 21.35 -10.46
CA HIS A 22 9.39 20.40 -10.85
C HIS A 22 10.29 21.02 -11.94
N SER A 23 11.56 20.62 -12.00
CA SER A 23 12.54 21.06 -13.00
C SER A 23 12.41 20.32 -14.35
N GLY A 24 11.63 19.24 -14.41
CA GLY A 24 11.31 18.48 -15.61
C GLY A 24 9.85 18.02 -15.57
N PRO A 25 9.31 17.53 -16.69
CA PRO A 25 7.99 16.90 -16.63
C PRO A 25 8.07 15.75 -15.61
N PRO A 26 7.10 15.62 -14.69
CA PRO A 26 6.95 14.39 -13.93
C PRO A 26 6.86 13.25 -14.94
N GLY A 27 7.33 12.05 -14.58
CA GLY A 27 7.08 10.86 -15.39
C GLY A 27 5.57 10.67 -15.51
N LEU A 28 4.98 11.31 -16.52
CA LEU A 28 3.53 11.49 -16.67
C LEU A 28 2.83 10.24 -17.15
N ASP A 29 3.58 9.17 -17.50
CA ASP A 29 3.00 7.89 -17.91
C ASP A 29 2.00 7.34 -16.87
N GLU A 30 2.19 7.67 -15.59
CA GLU A 30 1.27 7.27 -14.52
C GLU A 30 0.09 8.23 -14.32
N LEU A 31 0.15 9.47 -14.81
CA LEU A 31 -0.92 10.48 -14.69
C LEU A 31 -1.91 10.41 -15.87
N GLY A 32 -1.48 9.79 -16.98
CA GLY A 32 -2.25 9.83 -18.23
C GLY A 32 -2.49 11.28 -18.66
N ASP A 33 -3.69 11.57 -19.11
CA ASP A 33 -4.14 12.89 -19.57
C ASP A 33 -4.85 13.71 -18.46
N LEU A 34 -4.66 13.37 -17.16
CA LEU A 34 -5.15 14.20 -16.05
C LEU A 34 -4.53 15.60 -16.10
N PRO A 35 -5.31 16.68 -16.18
CA PRO A 35 -4.76 18.03 -16.17
C PRO A 35 -4.09 18.30 -14.82
N VAL A 36 -2.81 18.72 -14.86
CA VAL A 36 -2.03 19.02 -13.66
C VAL A 36 -1.60 20.47 -13.67
N THR A 37 -1.95 21.19 -12.61
CA THR A 37 -1.51 22.56 -12.37
C THR A 37 -0.31 22.59 -11.43
N HIS A 38 0.81 23.12 -11.92
CA HIS A 38 2.01 23.30 -11.13
C HIS A 38 1.99 24.59 -10.31
N LEU A 39 2.24 24.47 -9.01
CA LEU A 39 2.36 25.60 -8.09
C LEU A 39 3.80 26.13 -8.07
N PRO A 40 4.00 27.42 -7.69
CA PRO A 40 5.28 28.10 -7.92
C PRO A 40 6.44 27.62 -7.04
N LEU A 41 6.15 26.91 -5.94
CA LEU A 41 7.16 26.49 -4.97
C LEU A 41 7.66 25.06 -5.23
N PRO A 42 8.94 24.76 -4.97
CA PRO A 42 9.46 23.40 -4.93
C PRO A 42 8.74 22.56 -3.84
N ARG A 43 8.71 21.24 -4.02
CA ARG A 43 7.96 20.31 -3.15
C ARG A 43 8.16 20.55 -1.65
N ALA A 44 9.40 20.62 -1.18
CA ALA A 44 9.69 20.79 0.24
C ALA A 44 9.16 22.12 0.79
N ALA A 45 9.38 23.23 0.05
CA ALA A 45 8.92 24.54 0.44
C ALA A 45 7.38 24.66 0.38
N LEU A 46 6.75 24.05 -0.63
CA LEU A 46 5.29 24.03 -0.75
C LEU A 46 4.62 23.32 0.44
N TYR A 47 5.14 22.15 0.81
CA TYR A 47 4.59 21.34 1.90
C TYR A 47 4.72 22.05 3.26
N GLU A 48 5.89 22.61 3.53
CA GLU A 48 6.11 23.42 4.75
C GLU A 48 5.20 24.66 4.76
N ALA A 49 5.07 25.37 3.63
CA ALA A 49 4.21 26.55 3.51
C ALA A 49 2.72 26.21 3.72
N TRP A 50 2.26 25.08 3.21
CA TRP A 50 0.90 24.60 3.40
C TRP A 50 0.62 24.22 4.87
N HIS A 51 1.57 23.56 5.51
CA HIS A 51 1.40 23.11 6.90
C HIS A 51 1.58 24.25 7.92
N LEU A 52 2.46 25.23 7.67
CA LEU A 52 2.72 26.32 8.62
C LEU A 52 1.82 27.55 8.40
N TRP A 53 1.62 27.94 7.13
CA TRP A 53 0.96 29.20 6.80
C TRP A 53 -0.35 29.03 6.05
N ARG A 54 -0.74 27.79 5.70
CA ARG A 54 -1.91 27.49 4.87
C ARG A 54 -1.91 28.32 3.57
N ARG A 55 -0.71 28.48 2.93
CA ARG A 55 -0.45 29.25 1.69
C ARG A 55 0.67 28.57 0.89
N PRO A 56 0.78 28.83 -0.46
CA PRO A 56 -0.16 29.60 -1.29
C PRO A 56 -1.49 28.83 -1.48
N THR A 57 -2.57 29.59 -1.70
CA THR A 57 -3.82 29.04 -2.21
C THR A 57 -3.74 28.85 -3.72
N PHE A 58 -4.54 27.96 -4.27
CA PHE A 58 -4.52 27.62 -5.70
C PHE A 58 -5.72 28.20 -6.48
N ALA A 59 -6.73 28.75 -5.81
CA ALA A 59 -7.96 29.27 -6.43
C ALA A 59 -7.70 30.30 -7.55
N ARG A 60 -6.62 31.12 -7.45
CA ARG A 60 -6.25 32.08 -8.51
C ARG A 60 -5.78 31.39 -9.80
N ARG A 61 -5.39 30.09 -9.76
CA ARG A 61 -4.86 29.36 -10.91
C ARG A 61 -5.87 28.43 -11.54
N ILE A 62 -6.73 27.82 -10.72
CA ILE A 62 -7.68 26.80 -11.18
C ILE A 62 -9.15 27.20 -10.96
N GLY A 63 -9.41 28.37 -10.37
CA GLY A 63 -10.77 28.78 -10.00
C GLY A 63 -11.22 28.19 -8.66
N ALA A 64 -12.51 28.38 -8.37
CA ALA A 64 -13.17 27.70 -7.25
C ALA A 64 -13.33 26.23 -7.55
N VAL A 65 -13.26 25.39 -6.52
CA VAL A 65 -13.49 23.95 -6.58
C VAL A 65 -14.41 23.57 -5.43
N ASP A 66 -15.24 22.57 -5.61
CA ASP A 66 -16.14 22.09 -4.56
C ASP A 66 -15.39 21.24 -3.53
N VAL A 67 -14.45 20.43 -3.99
CA VAL A 67 -13.70 19.49 -3.15
C VAL A 67 -12.19 19.65 -3.37
N VAL A 68 -11.45 19.63 -2.27
CA VAL A 68 -9.99 19.55 -2.24
C VAL A 68 -9.59 18.23 -1.60
N HIS A 69 -9.12 17.27 -2.38
CA HIS A 69 -8.73 15.97 -1.86
C HIS A 69 -7.20 15.87 -1.66
N ALA A 70 -6.79 15.79 -0.41
CA ALA A 70 -5.42 15.46 -0.02
C ALA A 70 -5.22 13.95 -0.04
N THR A 71 -4.56 13.42 -1.06
CA THR A 71 -4.38 11.97 -1.28
C THR A 71 -3.24 11.33 -0.46
N GLY A 72 -2.67 12.04 0.49
CA GLY A 72 -1.58 11.61 1.36
C GLY A 72 -1.36 12.60 2.50
N GLY A 73 -0.29 12.41 3.28
CA GLY A 73 -0.03 13.14 4.52
C GLY A 73 0.26 14.65 4.39
N VAL A 74 0.08 15.26 3.22
CA VAL A 74 0.25 16.70 3.01
C VAL A 74 -1.09 17.35 2.72
N MET A 75 -1.48 18.30 3.58
CA MET A 75 -2.78 18.95 3.56
C MET A 75 -2.72 20.32 2.88
N PRO A 76 -3.22 20.48 1.64
CA PRO A 76 -3.35 21.77 1.00
C PRO A 76 -4.39 22.67 1.72
N PRO A 77 -4.30 23.99 1.58
CA PRO A 77 -5.34 24.89 2.11
C PRO A 77 -6.61 24.78 1.25
N ALA A 78 -7.73 24.41 1.86
CA ALA A 78 -9.03 24.19 1.19
C ALA A 78 -9.97 25.41 1.28
N ARG A 79 -9.44 26.63 1.14
CA ARG A 79 -10.24 27.86 1.29
C ARG A 79 -11.36 28.05 0.26
N SER A 80 -11.29 27.35 -0.85
CA SER A 80 -12.27 27.46 -1.97
C SER A 80 -13.08 26.19 -2.17
N GLY A 81 -13.03 25.25 -1.23
CA GLY A 81 -13.77 24.00 -1.32
C GLY A 81 -13.67 23.22 -0.01
N THR A 82 -14.35 22.09 0.08
CA THR A 82 -14.37 21.21 1.24
C THR A 82 -13.15 20.28 1.23
N LEU A 83 -12.41 20.20 2.36
CA LEU A 83 -11.25 19.32 2.49
C LEU A 83 -11.68 17.87 2.73
N VAL A 84 -11.24 16.98 1.86
CA VAL A 84 -11.23 15.52 2.05
C VAL A 84 -9.77 15.09 2.22
N ALA A 85 -9.48 14.27 3.22
CA ALA A 85 -8.13 13.77 3.47
C ALA A 85 -8.06 12.26 3.37
N THR A 86 -7.06 11.70 2.69
CA THR A 86 -6.76 10.26 2.76
C THR A 86 -5.62 10.01 3.75
N MET A 87 -5.86 9.14 4.72
CA MET A 87 -4.86 8.60 5.63
C MET A 87 -4.61 7.13 5.30
N ASN A 88 -3.43 6.84 4.74
CA ASN A 88 -3.09 5.47 4.33
C ASN A 88 -2.68 4.59 5.51
N ASP A 89 -2.01 5.16 6.51
CA ASP A 89 -1.63 4.57 7.79
C ASP A 89 -1.32 5.68 8.80
N LEU A 90 -1.14 5.32 10.07
CA LEU A 90 -0.71 6.21 11.15
C LEU A 90 0.60 5.75 11.82
N VAL A 91 1.45 5.03 11.10
CA VAL A 91 2.74 4.53 11.61
C VAL A 91 3.60 5.66 12.18
N PHE A 92 3.52 6.85 11.62
CA PHE A 92 4.26 8.03 12.10
C PHE A 92 3.81 8.54 13.47
N LEU A 93 2.61 8.20 13.94
CA LEU A 93 2.11 8.50 15.29
C LEU A 93 2.35 7.34 16.26
N ASP A 94 1.99 6.12 15.85
CA ASP A 94 2.04 4.95 16.72
C ASP A 94 3.49 4.42 16.86
N HIS A 95 4.32 4.56 15.82
CA HIS A 95 5.68 4.03 15.73
C HIS A 95 6.63 5.02 15.03
N PRO A 96 6.84 6.21 15.60
CA PRO A 96 7.67 7.26 15.00
C PRO A 96 9.12 6.84 14.77
N GLU A 97 9.62 5.82 15.48
CA GLU A 97 10.94 5.23 15.31
C GLU A 97 11.15 4.59 13.94
N HIS A 98 10.08 4.25 13.23
CA HIS A 98 10.14 3.68 11.89
C HIS A 98 10.31 4.73 10.79
N LEU A 99 10.29 6.02 11.10
CA LEU A 99 10.47 7.10 10.14
C LEU A 99 11.59 8.06 10.55
N ASN A 100 12.12 8.82 9.58
CA ASN A 100 13.02 9.91 9.92
C ASN A 100 12.24 11.09 10.57
N ARG A 101 12.92 11.84 11.44
CA ARG A 101 12.32 12.94 12.23
C ARG A 101 11.58 13.98 11.40
N ARG A 102 12.05 14.28 10.19
CA ARG A 102 11.38 15.23 9.29
C ARG A 102 10.08 14.65 8.75
N GLY A 103 10.08 13.38 8.37
CA GLY A 103 8.90 12.67 7.93
C GLY A 103 7.83 12.62 9.02
N VAL A 104 8.22 12.22 10.26
CA VAL A 104 7.31 12.22 11.42
C VAL A 104 6.68 13.60 11.59
N ARG A 105 7.47 14.68 11.69
CA ARG A 105 6.94 16.03 11.88
C ARG A 105 5.97 16.44 10.77
N LEU A 106 6.33 16.16 9.51
CA LEU A 106 5.49 16.51 8.36
C LEU A 106 4.16 15.77 8.38
N MET A 107 4.20 14.46 8.61
CA MET A 107 3.01 13.60 8.62
C MET A 107 2.12 13.90 9.83
N THR A 108 2.71 14.11 11.03
CA THR A 108 1.97 14.50 12.24
C THR A 108 1.24 15.82 12.03
N ARG A 109 1.91 16.83 11.46
CA ARG A 109 1.26 18.11 11.18
C ARG A 109 0.15 17.97 10.13
N GLY A 110 0.35 17.15 9.10
CA GLY A 110 -0.70 16.84 8.14
C GLY A 110 -1.91 16.16 8.77
N PHE A 111 -1.67 15.22 9.68
CA PHE A 111 -2.74 14.55 10.44
C PHE A 111 -3.53 15.54 11.34
N GLU A 112 -2.83 16.41 12.07
CA GLU A 112 -3.49 17.45 12.89
C GLU A 112 -4.42 18.32 12.04
N ILE A 113 -3.95 18.77 10.86
CA ILE A 113 -4.77 19.56 9.94
C ILE A 113 -5.97 18.74 9.43
N ALA A 114 -5.78 17.47 9.07
CA ALA A 114 -6.89 16.62 8.64
C ALA A 114 -7.90 16.43 9.75
N ARG A 115 -7.44 16.18 10.98
CA ARG A 115 -8.31 16.05 12.15
C ARG A 115 -9.13 17.32 12.40
N ASP A 116 -8.50 18.49 12.26
CA ASP A 116 -9.11 19.77 12.62
C ASP A 116 -9.95 20.38 11.47
N GLU A 117 -9.56 20.17 10.20
CA GLU A 117 -10.14 20.86 9.04
C GLU A 117 -10.89 19.96 8.04
N ALA A 118 -10.57 18.63 7.93
CA ALA A 118 -11.20 17.80 6.91
C ALA A 118 -12.65 17.47 7.26
N ALA A 119 -13.57 17.65 6.32
CA ALA A 119 -14.96 17.22 6.47
C ALA A 119 -15.06 15.69 6.52
N VAL A 120 -14.29 15.01 5.67
CA VAL A 120 -14.22 13.55 5.61
C VAL A 120 -12.75 13.10 5.58
N VAL A 121 -12.45 12.03 6.32
CA VAL A 121 -11.17 11.34 6.31
C VAL A 121 -11.37 9.94 5.73
N VAL A 122 -10.79 9.70 4.58
CA VAL A 122 -10.79 8.41 3.88
C VAL A 122 -9.63 7.56 4.38
N VAL A 123 -9.91 6.32 4.70
CA VAL A 123 -8.92 5.34 5.16
C VAL A 123 -9.06 4.03 4.38
N PRO A 124 -7.99 3.25 4.15
CA PRO A 124 -8.06 2.06 3.31
C PRO A 124 -8.57 0.80 4.02
N SER A 125 -8.63 0.80 5.36
CA SER A 125 -8.98 -0.37 6.18
C SER A 125 -9.65 0.05 7.49
N GLU A 126 -10.34 -0.88 8.14
CA GLU A 126 -10.90 -0.66 9.47
C GLU A 126 -9.79 -0.51 10.53
N ALA A 127 -8.68 -1.24 10.39
CA ALA A 127 -7.51 -1.07 11.26
C ALA A 127 -6.98 0.38 11.22
N THR A 128 -6.92 1.01 10.03
CA THR A 128 -6.54 2.42 9.93
C THR A 128 -7.62 3.35 10.46
N ALA A 129 -8.92 3.03 10.28
CA ALA A 129 -10.02 3.80 10.87
C ALA A 129 -9.93 3.79 12.39
N GLU A 130 -9.69 2.63 13.00
CA GLU A 130 -9.52 2.49 14.44
C GLU A 130 -8.32 3.29 14.96
N ALA A 131 -7.19 3.28 14.24
CA ALA A 131 -6.07 4.15 14.56
C ALA A 131 -6.46 5.63 14.50
N CYS A 132 -7.21 6.06 13.49
CA CYS A 132 -7.72 7.43 13.38
C CYS A 132 -8.64 7.82 14.57
N ARG A 133 -9.54 6.91 15.00
CA ARG A 133 -10.40 7.12 16.19
C ARG A 133 -9.56 7.32 17.45
N ARG A 134 -8.57 6.45 17.69
CA ARG A 134 -7.67 6.58 18.86
C ARG A 134 -6.94 7.92 18.90
N HIS A 135 -6.63 8.49 17.73
CA HIS A 135 -5.97 9.79 17.60
C HIS A 135 -6.94 10.98 17.44
N GLY A 136 -8.24 10.78 17.73
CA GLY A 136 -9.22 11.85 17.89
C GLY A 136 -9.94 12.30 16.62
N ILE A 137 -9.98 11.47 15.57
CA ILE A 137 -10.89 11.70 14.43
C ILE A 137 -12.26 11.10 14.78
N ASP A 138 -13.31 11.91 14.63
CA ASP A 138 -14.69 11.49 14.84
C ASP A 138 -15.10 10.41 13.82
N ASP A 139 -15.73 9.34 14.31
CA ASP A 139 -16.20 8.21 13.49
C ASP A 139 -17.16 8.66 12.38
N ALA A 140 -18.01 9.66 12.64
CA ALA A 140 -18.92 10.22 11.65
C ALA A 140 -18.21 10.77 10.40
N ARG A 141 -16.95 11.17 10.55
CA ARG A 141 -16.10 11.70 9.46
C ARG A 141 -15.27 10.65 8.77
N LEU A 142 -15.20 9.42 9.27
CA LEU A 142 -14.40 8.34 8.69
C LEU A 142 -15.17 7.62 7.56
N ARG A 143 -14.46 7.37 6.45
CA ARG A 143 -14.98 6.53 5.35
C ARG A 143 -13.93 5.49 5.00
N VAL A 144 -14.26 4.23 5.24
CA VAL A 144 -13.39 3.10 4.86
C VAL A 144 -13.59 2.80 3.38
N VAL A 145 -12.53 3.04 2.61
CA VAL A 145 -12.49 2.84 1.17
C VAL A 145 -11.33 1.91 0.82
N PRO A 146 -11.55 0.60 0.74
CA PRO A 146 -10.51 -0.36 0.39
C PRO A 146 -9.88 -0.06 -0.96
N LEU A 147 -8.58 -0.36 -1.07
CA LEU A 147 -7.85 -0.25 -2.32
C LEU A 147 -8.15 -1.44 -3.23
N GLY A 148 -7.90 -1.29 -4.52
CA GLY A 148 -8.02 -2.35 -5.50
C GLY A 148 -6.67 -2.95 -5.87
N ALA A 149 -6.71 -4.11 -6.53
CA ALA A 149 -5.57 -4.68 -7.24
C ALA A 149 -5.95 -5.02 -8.68
N ASP A 150 -4.95 -5.03 -9.56
CA ASP A 150 -5.05 -5.55 -10.91
C ASP A 150 -4.24 -6.83 -11.01
N ALA A 151 -4.79 -7.84 -11.68
CA ALA A 151 -4.09 -9.06 -12.03
C ALA A 151 -4.19 -9.27 -13.55
N PRO A 152 -3.29 -8.66 -14.34
CA PRO A 152 -3.28 -8.90 -15.76
C PRO A 152 -2.99 -10.39 -16.05
N PRO A 153 -3.57 -10.95 -17.12
CA PRO A 153 -3.27 -12.33 -17.51
C PRO A 153 -1.78 -12.52 -17.75
N ILE A 154 -1.23 -13.60 -17.24
CA ILE A 154 0.18 -13.98 -17.39
C ILE A 154 0.25 -15.16 -18.35
N ASP A 155 0.96 -14.99 -19.46
CA ASP A 155 1.17 -16.07 -20.44
C ASP A 155 2.43 -16.91 -20.12
N ASP A 156 2.58 -18.04 -20.78
CA ASP A 156 3.70 -18.94 -20.55
C ASP A 156 5.04 -18.35 -21.00
N ALA A 157 5.04 -17.45 -21.95
CA ALA A 157 6.26 -16.75 -22.39
C ALA A 157 6.79 -15.84 -21.28
N ALA A 158 5.89 -15.09 -20.61
CA ALA A 158 6.25 -14.27 -19.46
C ALA A 158 6.75 -15.12 -18.28
N ARG A 159 6.07 -16.25 -17.97
CA ARG A 159 6.52 -17.19 -16.93
C ARG A 159 7.93 -17.72 -17.24
N MET A 160 8.17 -18.16 -18.46
CA MET A 160 9.49 -18.65 -18.88
C MET A 160 10.57 -17.56 -18.84
N ALA A 161 10.25 -16.34 -19.25
CA ALA A 161 11.17 -15.21 -19.23
C ALA A 161 11.61 -14.88 -17.80
N VAL A 162 10.65 -14.76 -16.87
CA VAL A 162 10.90 -14.47 -15.45
C VAL A 162 11.67 -15.62 -14.78
N ARG A 163 11.29 -16.89 -15.05
CA ARG A 163 12.05 -18.05 -14.55
C ARG A 163 13.50 -18.04 -15.00
N ARG A 164 13.77 -17.73 -16.27
CA ARG A 164 15.15 -17.64 -16.79
C ARG A 164 15.91 -16.46 -16.22
N ARG A 165 15.30 -15.28 -16.23
CA ARG A 165 15.97 -14.04 -15.79
C ARG A 165 16.40 -14.11 -14.33
N PHE A 166 15.52 -14.58 -13.47
CA PHE A 166 15.75 -14.63 -12.03
C PHE A 166 16.09 -16.05 -11.53
N ALA A 167 16.30 -17.01 -12.40
CA ALA A 167 16.50 -18.42 -12.06
C ALA A 167 15.49 -18.92 -11.03
N VAL A 168 14.19 -18.59 -11.21
CA VAL A 168 13.12 -18.86 -10.24
C VAL A 168 12.93 -20.36 -10.09
N PRO A 169 12.94 -20.88 -8.83
CA PRO A 169 12.68 -22.30 -8.56
C PRO A 169 11.25 -22.71 -8.96
N GLU A 170 11.02 -24.00 -9.08
CA GLU A 170 9.66 -24.51 -9.35
C GLU A 170 8.69 -24.15 -8.23
N ARG A 171 9.14 -24.29 -6.99
CA ARG A 171 8.38 -23.97 -5.77
C ARG A 171 9.17 -22.99 -4.92
N PHE A 172 8.54 -21.97 -4.41
CA PHE A 172 9.18 -20.95 -3.57
C PHE A 172 8.15 -20.12 -2.79
N ALA A 173 8.58 -19.61 -1.64
CA ALA A 173 7.91 -18.54 -0.93
C ALA A 173 8.37 -17.18 -1.45
N LEU A 174 7.47 -16.21 -1.53
CA LEU A 174 7.76 -14.86 -2.02
C LEU A 174 7.54 -13.84 -0.91
N PHE A 175 8.52 -12.96 -0.67
CA PHE A 175 8.36 -11.74 0.12
C PHE A 175 8.45 -10.53 -0.79
N VAL A 176 7.54 -9.55 -0.64
CA VAL A 176 7.52 -8.32 -1.45
C VAL A 176 7.41 -7.09 -0.55
N GLY A 177 8.35 -6.18 -0.65
CA GLY A 177 8.31 -4.90 0.07
C GLY A 177 9.67 -4.22 0.17
N THR A 178 9.65 -2.93 0.47
CA THR A 178 10.86 -2.21 0.88
C THR A 178 11.43 -2.88 2.14
N ILE A 179 12.74 -3.06 2.17
CA ILE A 179 13.40 -3.70 3.31
C ILE A 179 13.50 -2.68 4.45
N GLU A 180 12.54 -2.73 5.34
CA GLU A 180 12.42 -1.83 6.49
C GLU A 180 11.88 -2.58 7.71
N PRO A 181 12.15 -2.12 8.96
CA PRO A 181 11.84 -2.86 10.18
C PRO A 181 10.37 -3.29 10.30
N ARG A 182 9.41 -2.44 9.92
CA ARG A 182 7.98 -2.74 10.03
C ARG A 182 7.52 -3.92 9.15
N LYS A 183 8.29 -4.25 8.10
CA LYS A 183 8.01 -5.41 7.23
C LYS A 183 8.44 -6.74 7.84
N ASN A 184 9.16 -6.70 8.96
CA ASN A 184 9.51 -7.85 9.79
C ASN A 184 10.32 -8.96 9.08
N LEU A 185 11.09 -8.56 8.06
CA LEU A 185 11.88 -9.52 7.28
C LEU A 185 12.91 -10.25 8.16
N GLY A 186 13.45 -9.61 9.20
CA GLY A 186 14.40 -10.24 10.12
C GLY A 186 13.83 -11.48 10.80
N ARG A 187 12.62 -11.37 11.41
CA ARG A 187 11.96 -12.55 12.04
C ARG A 187 11.55 -13.60 11.02
N LEU A 188 11.12 -13.18 9.82
CA LEU A 188 10.86 -14.13 8.74
C LEU A 188 12.10 -14.94 8.38
N LEU A 189 13.27 -14.31 8.27
CA LEU A 189 14.53 -15.00 7.97
C LEU A 189 14.98 -15.92 9.10
N GLU A 190 14.78 -15.52 10.34
CA GLU A 190 15.04 -16.35 11.52
C GLU A 190 14.16 -17.61 11.51
N ALA A 191 12.86 -17.46 11.33
CA ALA A 191 11.90 -18.55 11.22
C ALA A 191 12.22 -19.49 10.04
N HIS A 192 12.54 -18.90 8.87
CA HIS A 192 12.90 -19.65 7.68
C HIS A 192 14.18 -20.48 7.90
N ALA A 193 15.23 -19.89 8.45
CA ALA A 193 16.50 -20.59 8.71
C ALA A 193 16.32 -21.74 9.70
N ALA A 194 15.44 -21.58 10.69
CA ALA A 194 15.17 -22.60 11.71
C ALA A 194 14.29 -23.75 11.19
N ALA A 195 13.25 -23.45 10.41
CA ALA A 195 12.20 -24.41 10.10
C ALA A 195 12.24 -24.94 8.66
N THR A 196 12.64 -24.12 7.69
CA THR A 196 12.53 -24.46 6.25
C THR A 196 13.69 -23.92 5.40
N PRO A 197 14.96 -24.17 5.76
CA PRO A 197 16.10 -23.65 4.99
C PRO A 197 16.18 -24.20 3.56
N ASP A 198 15.45 -25.25 3.27
CA ASP A 198 15.32 -25.92 1.98
C ASP A 198 14.16 -25.38 1.12
N LEU A 199 13.21 -24.62 1.70
CA LEU A 199 12.19 -23.91 0.92
C LEU A 199 12.81 -22.62 0.34
N PRO A 200 12.95 -22.47 -0.98
CA PRO A 200 13.47 -21.23 -1.53
C PRO A 200 12.60 -20.04 -1.15
N LEU A 201 13.23 -18.99 -0.59
CA LEU A 201 12.58 -17.71 -0.28
C LEU A 201 13.13 -16.61 -1.20
N LEU A 202 12.28 -16.07 -2.06
CA LEU A 202 12.62 -14.94 -2.92
C LEU A 202 12.16 -13.64 -2.27
N VAL A 203 13.08 -12.68 -2.13
CA VAL A 203 12.83 -11.36 -1.54
C VAL A 203 12.90 -10.31 -2.62
N VAL A 204 11.79 -9.63 -2.87
CA VAL A 204 11.64 -8.57 -3.87
C VAL A 204 11.41 -7.23 -3.19
N GLY A 205 12.18 -6.24 -3.59
CA GLY A 205 12.03 -4.85 -3.15
C GLY A 205 13.35 -4.13 -3.00
N PRO A 206 13.31 -2.80 -2.95
CA PRO A 206 14.49 -1.98 -2.76
C PRO A 206 15.00 -2.07 -1.33
N ASP A 207 16.27 -1.74 -1.14
CA ASP A 207 16.79 -1.45 0.18
C ASP A 207 16.07 -0.22 0.76
N GLY A 208 15.65 -0.34 2.00
CA GLY A 208 15.01 0.73 2.76
C GLY A 208 15.98 1.36 3.76
N TRP A 209 15.51 1.53 4.98
CA TRP A 209 16.26 2.15 6.07
C TRP A 209 16.18 1.32 7.36
N GLY A 210 17.02 1.67 8.31
CA GLY A 210 17.10 0.99 9.61
C GLY A 210 17.99 -0.25 9.58
N ASP A 211 18.22 -0.81 10.75
CA ASP A 211 18.85 -2.11 10.89
C ASP A 211 17.81 -3.19 10.59
N THR A 212 17.97 -3.83 9.46
CA THR A 212 17.04 -4.87 9.00
C THR A 212 17.50 -6.28 9.42
N GLY A 213 18.65 -6.41 10.08
CA GLY A 213 19.20 -7.69 10.51
C GLY A 213 19.50 -8.67 9.37
N LEU A 214 19.64 -8.17 8.15
CA LEU A 214 19.77 -9.02 6.97
C LEU A 214 21.17 -9.62 6.86
N VAL A 215 21.29 -10.86 7.30
CA VAL A 215 22.44 -11.72 7.03
C VAL A 215 22.08 -12.62 5.85
N PRO A 216 23.01 -12.87 4.89
CA PRO A 216 22.82 -13.89 3.87
C PRO A 216 22.47 -15.22 4.53
N ALA A 217 21.33 -15.80 4.16
CA ALA A 217 20.87 -17.07 4.73
C ALA A 217 20.71 -18.13 3.61
N PRO A 218 21.02 -19.39 3.88
CA PRO A 218 20.75 -20.48 2.94
C PRO A 218 19.29 -20.49 2.48
N GLY A 219 19.03 -20.79 1.22
CA GLY A 219 17.69 -20.82 0.65
C GLY A 219 17.07 -19.43 0.37
N VAL A 220 17.66 -18.34 0.86
CA VAL A 220 17.14 -16.98 0.66
C VAL A 220 17.86 -16.27 -0.48
N ARG A 221 17.09 -15.66 -1.38
CA ARG A 221 17.63 -14.92 -2.50
C ARG A 221 16.94 -13.58 -2.70
N ARG A 222 17.72 -12.52 -2.69
CA ARG A 222 17.24 -11.15 -2.93
C ARG A 222 17.30 -10.85 -4.42
N LEU A 223 16.18 -10.39 -4.97
CA LEU A 223 16.06 -9.99 -6.37
C LEU A 223 16.18 -8.47 -6.56
N GLY A 224 16.14 -7.70 -5.46
CA GLY A 224 16.10 -6.26 -5.54
C GLY A 224 14.77 -5.74 -6.13
N ARG A 225 14.82 -4.55 -6.73
CA ARG A 225 13.65 -3.99 -7.41
C ARG A 225 13.45 -4.68 -8.76
N VAL A 226 12.23 -5.13 -9.03
CA VAL A 226 11.82 -5.72 -10.31
C VAL A 226 10.78 -4.84 -11.00
N GLY A 227 10.57 -5.03 -12.30
CA GLY A 227 9.51 -4.35 -13.05
C GLY A 227 8.10 -4.83 -12.63
N ALA A 228 7.07 -4.01 -12.90
CA ALA A 228 5.69 -4.34 -12.50
C ALA A 228 5.19 -5.64 -13.14
N ALA A 229 5.47 -5.87 -14.44
CA ALA A 229 5.09 -7.11 -15.11
C ALA A 229 5.82 -8.33 -14.56
N GLU A 230 7.09 -8.17 -14.17
CA GLU A 230 7.88 -9.23 -13.54
C GLU A 230 7.36 -9.55 -12.14
N LEU A 231 6.97 -8.52 -11.36
CA LEU A 231 6.38 -8.70 -10.04
C LEU A 231 5.04 -9.45 -10.13
N SER A 232 4.16 -9.06 -11.07
CA SER A 232 2.92 -9.78 -11.35
C SER A 232 3.18 -11.26 -11.67
N THR A 233 4.20 -11.53 -12.49
CA THR A 233 4.57 -12.90 -12.83
C THR A 233 5.16 -13.66 -11.64
N LEU A 234 5.91 -13.00 -10.76
CA LEU A 234 6.43 -13.62 -9.54
C LEU A 234 5.31 -13.97 -8.55
N TYR A 235 4.28 -13.12 -8.44
CA TYR A 235 3.08 -13.46 -7.67
C TYR A 235 2.40 -14.72 -8.24
N ASP A 236 2.15 -14.76 -9.55
CA ASP A 236 1.51 -15.90 -10.24
C ASP A 236 2.30 -17.23 -10.07
N LEU A 237 3.63 -17.16 -9.99
CA LEU A 237 4.50 -18.34 -9.86
C LEU A 237 4.74 -18.80 -8.43
N ALA A 238 4.49 -17.98 -7.42
CA ALA A 238 4.83 -18.26 -6.04
C ALA A 238 3.88 -19.33 -5.42
N THR A 239 4.43 -20.19 -4.58
CA THR A 239 3.63 -21.13 -3.78
C THR A 239 2.80 -20.37 -2.75
N ALA A 240 3.39 -19.36 -2.12
CA ALA A 240 2.74 -18.48 -1.16
C ALA A 240 3.45 -17.12 -1.10
N LEU A 241 2.69 -16.05 -0.84
CA LEU A 241 3.27 -14.80 -0.33
C LEU A 241 3.50 -14.96 1.18
N VAL A 242 4.67 -14.58 1.67
CA VAL A 242 5.00 -14.57 3.11
C VAL A 242 5.25 -13.14 3.56
N TYR A 243 4.29 -12.60 4.34
CA TYR A 243 4.24 -11.17 4.64
C TYR A 243 3.83 -10.89 6.10
N PRO A 244 4.65 -11.33 7.09
CA PRO A 244 4.35 -11.18 8.52
C PRO A 244 4.69 -9.77 9.01
N SER A 245 4.16 -8.75 8.35
CA SER A 245 4.43 -7.33 8.65
C SER A 245 3.91 -6.95 10.04
N LEU A 246 4.65 -6.10 10.75
CA LEU A 246 4.26 -5.60 12.07
C LEU A 246 3.15 -4.54 11.98
N LEU A 247 3.15 -3.77 10.89
CA LEU A 247 2.26 -2.63 10.70
C LEU A 247 1.97 -2.42 9.21
N GLU A 248 0.69 -2.32 8.88
CA GLU A 248 0.20 -2.00 7.54
C GLU A 248 -1.06 -1.14 7.61
N GLY A 249 -1.17 -0.21 6.67
CA GLY A 249 -2.42 0.53 6.50
C GLY A 249 -3.47 -0.23 5.68
N PHE A 250 -3.02 -1.13 4.78
CA PHE A 250 -3.91 -1.97 3.99
C PHE A 250 -3.32 -3.36 3.68
N GLY A 251 -2.13 -3.41 3.06
CA GLY A 251 -1.52 -4.67 2.64
C GLY A 251 -1.68 -4.95 1.15
N LEU A 252 -1.37 -3.95 0.31
CA LEU A 252 -1.38 -4.11 -1.15
C LEU A 252 -0.66 -5.36 -1.65
N PRO A 253 0.56 -5.73 -1.15
CA PRO A 253 1.21 -6.96 -1.59
C PRO A 253 0.40 -8.23 -1.33
N VAL A 254 -0.37 -8.27 -0.23
CA VAL A 254 -1.28 -9.39 0.08
C VAL A 254 -2.40 -9.43 -0.95
N LEU A 255 -3.06 -8.30 -1.21
CA LEU A 255 -4.13 -8.23 -2.19
C LEU A 255 -3.64 -8.54 -3.62
N GLU A 256 -2.47 -8.04 -4.01
CA GLU A 256 -1.87 -8.32 -5.32
C GLU A 256 -1.59 -9.82 -5.50
N ALA A 257 -0.99 -10.48 -4.50
CA ALA A 257 -0.76 -11.92 -4.53
C ALA A 257 -2.09 -12.70 -4.66
N MET A 258 -3.09 -12.35 -3.85
CA MET A 258 -4.43 -12.95 -3.88
C MET A 258 -5.08 -12.80 -5.26
N ALA A 259 -4.97 -11.64 -5.89
CA ALA A 259 -5.52 -11.37 -7.23
C ALA A 259 -4.88 -12.27 -8.30
N HIS A 260 -3.61 -12.66 -8.12
CA HIS A 260 -2.91 -13.64 -8.96
C HIS A 260 -3.16 -15.11 -8.56
N GLY A 261 -4.01 -15.37 -7.55
CA GLY A 261 -4.29 -16.73 -7.09
C GLY A 261 -3.23 -17.30 -6.15
N THR A 262 -2.42 -16.45 -5.54
CA THR A 262 -1.41 -16.84 -4.56
C THR A 262 -1.86 -16.46 -3.16
N ALA A 263 -2.06 -17.46 -2.30
CA ALA A 263 -2.45 -17.23 -0.92
C ALA A 263 -1.31 -16.59 -0.11
N ALA A 264 -1.68 -15.86 0.95
CA ALA A 264 -0.74 -15.19 1.82
C ALA A 264 -0.66 -15.84 3.21
N LEU A 265 0.58 -16.01 3.70
CA LEU A 265 0.91 -16.09 5.10
C LEU A 265 1.14 -14.67 5.58
N THR A 266 0.32 -14.15 6.48
CA THR A 266 0.38 -12.74 6.88
C THR A 266 0.02 -12.54 8.35
N SER A 267 0.14 -11.31 8.84
CA SER A 267 -0.09 -10.98 10.25
C SER A 267 -1.56 -10.99 10.64
N ALA A 268 -1.86 -11.59 11.77
CA ALA A 268 -3.18 -11.58 12.38
C ALA A 268 -3.57 -10.21 13.00
N THR A 269 -2.59 -9.35 13.26
CA THR A 269 -2.75 -8.13 14.05
C THR A 269 -2.77 -6.84 13.24
N THR A 270 -2.76 -6.92 11.90
CA THR A 270 -2.72 -5.76 11.02
C THR A 270 -3.87 -5.78 10.00
N SER A 271 -4.02 -4.71 9.23
CA SER A 271 -5.00 -4.62 8.14
C SER A 271 -4.86 -5.74 7.09
N THR A 272 -3.71 -6.43 7.03
CA THR A 272 -3.52 -7.56 6.13
C THR A 272 -4.44 -8.74 6.48
N ALA A 273 -4.84 -8.89 7.76
CA ALA A 273 -5.85 -9.86 8.17
C ALA A 273 -7.23 -9.55 7.57
N GLU A 274 -7.60 -8.26 7.48
CA GLU A 274 -8.85 -7.85 6.83
C GLU A 274 -8.84 -8.17 5.33
N VAL A 275 -7.69 -7.98 4.68
CA VAL A 275 -7.54 -8.28 3.25
C VAL A 275 -7.57 -9.78 3.00
N ALA A 276 -6.75 -10.54 3.72
CA ALA A 276 -6.63 -11.99 3.54
C ALA A 276 -7.92 -12.74 3.96
N GLY A 277 -8.59 -12.29 5.03
CA GLY A 277 -9.76 -12.97 5.59
C GLY A 277 -9.46 -14.43 5.92
N ASP A 278 -10.39 -15.32 5.57
CA ASP A 278 -10.29 -16.77 5.75
C ASP A 278 -9.51 -17.49 4.62
N THR A 279 -9.03 -16.74 3.63
CA THR A 279 -8.28 -17.27 2.48
C THR A 279 -6.76 -17.14 2.63
N GLY A 280 -6.28 -16.65 3.76
CA GLY A 280 -4.87 -16.60 4.14
C GLY A 280 -4.58 -17.36 5.41
N LEU A 281 -3.30 -17.60 5.68
CA LEU A 281 -2.85 -18.13 6.97
C LEU A 281 -2.36 -16.97 7.82
N LEU A 282 -3.04 -16.74 8.95
CA LEU A 282 -2.76 -15.62 9.86
C LEU A 282 -1.88 -16.09 11.01
N VAL A 283 -0.80 -15.35 11.28
CA VAL A 283 0.15 -15.62 12.37
C VAL A 283 0.36 -14.38 13.25
N ASP A 284 0.75 -14.59 14.49
CA ASP A 284 1.35 -13.50 15.28
C ASP A 284 2.70 -13.14 14.67
N PRO A 285 2.89 -11.90 14.18
CA PRO A 285 4.15 -11.50 13.55
C PRO A 285 5.34 -11.42 14.52
N LEU A 286 5.10 -11.50 15.83
CA LEU A 286 6.15 -11.54 16.85
C LEU A 286 6.59 -12.96 17.20
N ASP A 287 5.80 -13.96 16.86
CA ASP A 287 6.06 -15.37 17.15
C ASP A 287 6.82 -16.04 16.00
N VAL A 288 8.15 -16.14 16.16
CA VAL A 288 9.05 -16.79 15.20
C VAL A 288 8.69 -18.25 14.96
N ALA A 289 8.24 -18.98 16.01
CA ALA A 289 7.87 -20.38 15.89
C ALA A 289 6.58 -20.54 15.06
N ALA A 290 5.56 -19.71 15.32
CA ALA A 290 4.32 -19.73 14.54
C ALA A 290 4.57 -19.38 13.05
N ILE A 291 5.48 -18.44 12.77
CA ILE A 291 5.91 -18.14 11.39
C ILE A 291 6.61 -19.36 10.78
N GLY A 292 7.48 -20.03 11.54
CA GLY A 292 8.18 -21.24 11.12
C GLY A 292 7.23 -22.40 10.79
N ASP A 293 6.28 -22.69 11.67
CA ASP A 293 5.26 -23.75 11.46
C ASP A 293 4.41 -23.45 10.21
N ALA A 294 4.06 -22.19 10.00
CA ALA A 294 3.36 -21.76 8.80
C ALA A 294 4.20 -21.97 7.53
N LEU A 295 5.51 -21.68 7.56
CA LEU A 295 6.42 -21.95 6.44
C LEU A 295 6.58 -23.44 6.16
N VAL A 296 6.60 -24.29 7.20
CA VAL A 296 6.57 -25.75 7.04
C VAL A 296 5.34 -26.18 6.24
N SER A 297 4.17 -25.61 6.53
CA SER A 297 2.95 -25.91 5.74
C SER A 297 3.05 -25.46 4.28
N VAL A 298 3.76 -24.35 3.98
CA VAL A 298 4.02 -23.92 2.60
C VAL A 298 4.88 -24.95 1.84
N ARG A 299 5.90 -25.47 2.52
CA ARG A 299 6.80 -26.49 1.96
C ARG A 299 6.11 -27.83 1.75
N ASP A 300 5.39 -28.32 2.75
CA ASP A 300 4.94 -29.70 2.85
C ASP A 300 3.54 -29.95 2.25
N ASP A 301 2.68 -28.92 2.18
CA ASP A 301 1.30 -29.06 1.65
C ASP A 301 0.99 -28.04 0.54
N PRO A 302 1.66 -28.14 -0.63
CA PRO A 302 1.44 -27.22 -1.75
C PRO A 302 0.01 -27.27 -2.31
N GLU A 303 -0.69 -28.42 -2.17
CA GLU A 303 -2.06 -28.56 -2.63
C GLU A 303 -3.03 -27.73 -1.77
N ARG A 304 -2.81 -27.68 -0.46
CA ARG A 304 -3.56 -26.80 0.43
C ARG A 304 -3.36 -25.34 0.02
N TRP A 305 -2.11 -24.93 -0.25
CA TRP A 305 -1.79 -23.55 -0.64
C TRP A 305 -2.38 -23.20 -2.00
N ALA A 306 -2.44 -24.14 -2.94
CA ALA A 306 -3.13 -23.95 -4.23
C ALA A 306 -4.65 -23.75 -4.02
N ARG A 307 -5.30 -24.53 -3.16
CA ARG A 307 -6.72 -24.35 -2.83
C ARG A 307 -6.99 -23.00 -2.14
N LEU A 308 -6.13 -22.61 -1.20
CA LEU A 308 -6.22 -21.29 -0.55
C LEU A 308 -6.02 -20.17 -1.57
N GLY A 309 -5.09 -20.32 -2.53
CA GLY A 309 -4.84 -19.36 -3.59
C GLY A 309 -6.06 -19.15 -4.49
N GLU A 310 -6.76 -20.20 -4.89
CA GLU A 310 -8.00 -20.06 -5.66
C GLU A 310 -9.10 -19.34 -4.85
N ALA A 311 -9.28 -19.69 -3.57
CA ALA A 311 -10.20 -18.97 -2.70
C ALA A 311 -9.80 -17.49 -2.52
N ALA A 312 -8.49 -17.22 -2.40
CA ALA A 312 -7.96 -15.87 -2.32
C ALA A 312 -8.24 -15.05 -3.59
N ARG A 313 -8.12 -15.67 -4.76
CA ARG A 313 -8.44 -15.03 -6.04
C ARG A 313 -9.92 -14.62 -6.14
N VAL A 314 -10.81 -15.50 -5.68
CA VAL A 314 -12.26 -15.20 -5.62
C VAL A 314 -12.52 -14.03 -4.67
N ARG A 315 -11.89 -14.03 -3.49
CA ARG A 315 -12.03 -12.93 -2.52
C ARG A 315 -11.46 -11.61 -3.07
N ALA A 316 -10.28 -11.65 -3.70
CA ALA A 316 -9.63 -10.47 -4.28
C ALA A 316 -10.50 -9.75 -5.33
N ALA A 317 -11.38 -10.47 -6.03
CA ALA A 317 -12.30 -9.88 -7.00
C ALA A 317 -13.27 -8.84 -6.39
N SER A 318 -13.49 -8.88 -5.06
CA SER A 318 -14.26 -7.84 -4.36
C SER A 318 -13.50 -6.52 -4.15
N PHE A 319 -12.17 -6.52 -4.33
CA PHE A 319 -11.29 -5.37 -4.18
C PHE A 319 -10.87 -4.85 -5.54
N SER A 320 -11.68 -4.05 -6.18
CA SER A 320 -11.36 -3.49 -7.50
C SER A 320 -11.14 -1.97 -7.44
N TRP A 321 -10.23 -1.45 -8.28
CA TRP A 321 -10.04 -0.01 -8.43
C TRP A 321 -11.33 0.70 -8.85
N ALA A 322 -12.19 0.05 -9.64
CA ALA A 322 -13.50 0.60 -10.00
C ALA A 322 -14.41 0.77 -8.77
N ALA A 323 -14.40 -0.16 -7.82
CA ALA A 323 -15.14 -0.02 -6.56
C ALA A 323 -14.54 1.07 -5.67
N THR A 324 -13.20 1.14 -5.56
CA THR A 324 -12.50 2.23 -4.88
C THR A 324 -12.89 3.59 -5.47
N GLY A 325 -12.85 3.71 -6.81
CA GLY A 325 -13.21 4.95 -7.51
C GLY A 325 -14.64 5.40 -7.25
N ARG A 326 -15.61 4.47 -7.29
CA ARG A 326 -17.02 4.78 -6.97
C ARG A 326 -17.18 5.31 -5.55
N ARG A 327 -16.60 4.64 -4.56
CA ARG A 327 -16.68 5.07 -3.15
C ARG A 327 -16.05 6.45 -2.93
N ILE A 328 -14.94 6.76 -3.60
CA ILE A 328 -14.33 8.10 -3.53
C ILE A 328 -15.23 9.14 -4.21
N ALA A 329 -15.81 8.83 -5.37
CA ALA A 329 -16.76 9.73 -6.04
C ALA A 329 -18.00 10.00 -5.17
N ASP A 330 -18.52 8.97 -4.48
CA ASP A 330 -19.65 9.13 -3.55
C ASP A 330 -19.28 10.04 -2.36
N VAL A 331 -18.03 9.98 -1.86
CA VAL A 331 -17.52 10.94 -0.85
C VAL A 331 -17.48 12.36 -1.41
N TYR A 332 -17.11 12.55 -2.68
CA TYR A 332 -17.13 13.88 -3.27
C TYR A 332 -18.54 14.44 -3.38
N ASP A 333 -19.51 13.63 -3.81
CA ASP A 333 -20.93 14.04 -3.86
C ASP A 333 -21.45 14.39 -2.45
N GLU A 334 -21.11 13.58 -1.43
CA GLU A 334 -21.51 13.82 -0.02
C GLU A 334 -21.06 15.17 0.49
N VAL A 335 -19.84 15.60 0.17
CA VAL A 335 -19.25 16.83 0.74
C VAL A 335 -19.43 18.06 -0.14
N ALA A 336 -19.86 17.90 -1.40
CA ALA A 336 -20.18 18.98 -2.32
C ALA A 336 -21.64 19.43 -2.22
N ALA A 337 -22.52 18.61 -1.62
CA ALA A 337 -23.93 18.92 -1.37
C ALA A 337 -24.08 19.93 -0.20
#